data_6d2bb22a3bb564e9c507134d3ec97687
#
_entry.id   6d2bb22a3bb564e9c507134d3ec97687
#
_cell.length_a   1.000
_cell.length_b   1.000
_cell.length_c   1.000
_cell.angle_alpha   90.00
_cell.angle_beta   90.00
_cell.angle_gamma   90.00
#
_symmetry.space_group_name_H-M   'P 1'
#
loop_
_entity.id
_entity.type
_entity.pdbx_description
1 polymer ?
#
loop_
_entity_poly.entity_id
_entity_poly.type
_entity_poly.pdbx_seq_one_letter_code
_entity_poly.pdbx_strand_id
1 'polypeptide(L)'
;VMIPVTVATGTNPTLDVSIEESLDSGTTWFKVYDFPRITTTGAYYSPVIPLTGSRVRYVQTVGGTTPSFTRAINRMQVQRDAAPIRQLIDRTINPNTLNSVTPSLDARDTGNRVQLVINVGVITTTAPALQLEGSDDNGATWYSIGSPLTAAASSTVQLTVVDIHASIVRARVSTAGVGVTAGYVMIKAHD
;
A
#
# COMPACT_ATOMS: atom_id res chain seq x y z
N VAL A 1 1.66 -4.76 -19.88
CA VAL A 1 1.43 -3.76 -20.93
C VAL A 1 0.92 -4.45 -22.20
N MET A 2 -0.01 -3.84 -22.91
CA MET A 2 -0.51 -4.32 -24.20
C MET A 2 -0.31 -3.24 -25.26
N ILE A 3 0.22 -3.63 -26.42
CA ILE A 3 0.40 -2.77 -27.59
C ILE A 3 -0.45 -3.30 -28.75
N PRO A 4 -1.65 -2.78 -28.99
CA PRO A 4 -2.41 -3.10 -30.18
C PRO A 4 -1.87 -2.32 -31.37
N VAL A 5 -1.45 -3.01 -32.42
CA VAL A 5 -1.02 -2.43 -33.69
C VAL A 5 -2.08 -2.76 -34.74
N THR A 6 -2.76 -1.74 -35.24
CA THR A 6 -3.85 -1.88 -36.22
C THR A 6 -3.42 -1.65 -37.66
N VAL A 7 -2.31 -0.94 -37.86
CA VAL A 7 -1.68 -0.74 -39.17
C VAL A 7 -0.18 -0.93 -39.03
N ALA A 8 0.41 -1.69 -39.93
CA ALA A 8 1.85 -1.83 -40.11
C ALA A 8 2.13 -1.91 -41.62
N THR A 9 2.60 -0.82 -42.22
CA THR A 9 2.86 -0.71 -43.65
C THR A 9 4.24 -0.13 -43.94
N GLY A 10 4.70 -0.26 -45.19
CA GLY A 10 6.04 0.14 -45.61
C GLY A 10 6.86 -1.05 -46.08
N THR A 11 8.10 -0.81 -46.54
CA THR A 11 9.02 -1.88 -46.89
C THR A 11 9.84 -2.26 -45.67
N ASN A 12 9.70 -3.52 -45.22
CA ASN A 12 10.32 -4.05 -43.99
C ASN A 12 10.06 -3.14 -42.77
N PRO A 13 8.81 -2.81 -42.45
CA PRO A 13 8.50 -1.95 -41.33
C PRO A 13 8.88 -2.62 -40.01
N THR A 14 9.51 -1.90 -39.12
CA THR A 14 9.85 -2.39 -37.79
C THR A 14 9.44 -1.38 -36.73
N LEU A 15 8.90 -1.87 -35.61
CA LEU A 15 8.62 -1.08 -34.42
C LEU A 15 9.26 -1.81 -33.24
N ASP A 16 10.29 -1.21 -32.67
CA ASP A 16 10.93 -1.66 -31.46
C ASP A 16 10.36 -0.85 -30.28
N VAL A 17 9.90 -1.53 -29.25
CA VAL A 17 9.31 -0.92 -28.06
C VAL A 17 9.97 -1.48 -26.82
N SER A 18 10.41 -0.59 -25.93
CA SER A 18 10.95 -0.95 -24.62
C SER A 18 10.21 -0.24 -23.49
N ILE A 19 10.21 -0.86 -22.32
CA ILE A 19 9.74 -0.27 -21.07
C ILE A 19 10.97 0.10 -20.24
N GLU A 20 10.96 1.33 -19.73
CA GLU A 20 12.04 1.86 -18.90
C GLU A 20 11.46 2.39 -17.58
N GLU A 21 12.21 2.24 -16.49
CA GLU A 21 11.88 2.83 -15.20
C GLU A 21 12.94 3.83 -14.76
N SER A 22 12.55 4.73 -13.85
CA SER A 22 13.43 5.70 -13.22
C SER A 22 13.28 5.64 -11.72
N LEU A 23 14.42 5.60 -11.01
CA LEU A 23 14.51 5.65 -9.56
C LEU A 23 14.65 7.09 -9.02
N ASP A 24 15.04 8.04 -9.90
CA ASP A 24 15.39 9.43 -9.56
C ASP A 24 14.42 10.45 -10.16
N SER A 25 13.14 10.12 -10.16
CA SER A 25 12.04 10.98 -10.65
C SER A 25 12.13 11.37 -12.13
N GLY A 26 12.82 10.57 -12.94
CA GLY A 26 12.89 10.73 -14.39
C GLY A 26 14.18 11.35 -14.91
N THR A 27 15.20 11.49 -14.07
CA THR A 27 16.53 11.97 -14.48
C THR A 27 17.30 10.86 -15.20
N THR A 28 17.34 9.66 -14.63
CA THR A 28 18.00 8.49 -15.23
C THR A 28 16.98 7.41 -15.54
N TRP A 29 17.14 6.72 -16.67
CA TRP A 29 16.22 5.71 -17.12
C TRP A 29 16.93 4.38 -17.37
N PHE A 30 16.36 3.30 -16.85
CA PHE A 30 16.86 1.94 -16.99
C PHE A 30 15.84 1.09 -17.73
N LYS A 31 16.31 0.39 -18.74
CA LYS A 31 15.46 -0.54 -19.48
C LYS A 31 15.15 -1.77 -18.64
N VAL A 32 13.85 -2.08 -18.49
CA VAL A 32 13.36 -3.24 -17.73
C VAL A 32 12.74 -4.32 -18.60
N TYR A 33 12.31 -3.96 -19.83
CA TYR A 33 11.75 -4.94 -20.77
C TYR A 33 11.84 -4.45 -22.22
N ASP A 34 12.14 -5.37 -23.14
CA ASP A 34 12.04 -5.16 -24.58
C ASP A 34 10.93 -6.06 -25.15
N PHE A 35 10.00 -5.48 -25.89
CA PHE A 35 9.08 -6.27 -26.70
C PHE A 35 9.82 -6.92 -27.86
N PRO A 36 9.39 -8.12 -28.29
CA PRO A 36 9.84 -8.64 -29.59
C PRO A 36 9.58 -7.61 -30.68
N ARG A 37 10.50 -7.50 -31.65
CA ARG A 37 10.37 -6.58 -32.77
C ARG A 37 9.04 -6.78 -33.49
N ILE A 38 8.26 -5.73 -33.61
CA ILE A 38 6.92 -5.73 -34.20
C ILE A 38 7.07 -5.36 -35.69
N THR A 39 6.60 -6.24 -36.56
CA THR A 39 6.63 -6.07 -38.03
C THR A 39 5.25 -6.19 -38.67
N THR A 40 4.24 -6.59 -37.91
CA THR A 40 2.89 -6.87 -38.39
C THR A 40 1.84 -6.26 -37.47
N THR A 41 0.60 -6.24 -37.92
CA THR A 41 -0.56 -5.93 -37.08
C THR A 41 -0.80 -7.03 -36.05
N GLY A 42 -1.31 -6.66 -34.89
CA GLY A 42 -1.60 -7.62 -33.82
C GLY A 42 -1.64 -6.96 -32.45
N ALA A 43 -1.86 -7.75 -31.42
CA ALA A 43 -1.77 -7.34 -30.03
C ALA A 43 -0.54 -7.97 -29.36
N TYR A 44 0.35 -7.14 -28.89
CA TYR A 44 1.61 -7.55 -28.27
C TYR A 44 1.54 -7.31 -26.78
N TYR A 45 1.92 -8.31 -25.99
CA TYR A 45 1.81 -8.28 -24.52
C TYR A 45 3.17 -8.40 -23.87
N SER A 46 3.41 -7.64 -22.80
CA SER A 46 4.50 -7.93 -21.88
C SER A 46 4.06 -8.94 -20.82
N PRO A 47 4.98 -9.70 -20.24
CA PRO A 47 4.74 -10.39 -18.99
C PRO A 47 4.47 -9.37 -17.86
N VAL A 48 4.17 -9.86 -16.66
CA VAL A 48 4.22 -9.04 -15.45
C VAL A 48 5.68 -8.66 -15.21
N ILE A 49 5.95 -7.36 -15.14
CA ILE A 49 7.30 -6.82 -14.96
C ILE A 49 7.36 -6.23 -13.55
N PRO A 50 8.23 -6.74 -12.67
CA PRO A 50 8.45 -6.10 -11.38
C PRO A 50 9.09 -4.74 -11.60
N LEU A 51 8.49 -3.69 -11.04
CA LEU A 51 8.95 -2.32 -11.14
C LEU A 51 9.34 -1.84 -9.74
N THR A 52 10.49 -1.21 -9.64
CA THR A 52 11.01 -0.62 -8.40
C THR A 52 11.11 0.89 -8.49
N GLY A 53 11.01 1.43 -9.70
CA GLY A 53 11.13 2.85 -9.97
C GLY A 53 9.89 3.66 -9.62
N SER A 54 10.10 4.95 -9.33
CA SER A 54 9.02 5.92 -9.08
C SER A 54 8.29 6.35 -10.34
N ARG A 55 8.91 6.17 -11.52
CA ARG A 55 8.34 6.51 -12.82
C ARG A 55 8.63 5.41 -13.83
N VAL A 56 7.69 5.26 -14.77
CA VAL A 56 7.78 4.31 -15.87
C VAL A 56 7.44 5.02 -17.18
N ARG A 57 8.19 4.70 -18.23
CA ARG A 57 7.88 5.14 -19.60
C ARG A 57 8.06 4.00 -20.58
N TYR A 58 7.49 4.15 -21.75
CA TYR A 58 7.88 3.34 -22.90
C TYR A 58 8.63 4.19 -23.94
N VAL A 59 9.62 3.59 -24.54
CA VAL A 59 10.40 4.16 -25.62
C VAL A 59 10.14 3.34 -26.86
N GLN A 60 10.04 3.99 -28.01
CA GLN A 60 9.76 3.34 -29.29
C GLN A 60 10.64 3.87 -30.38
N THR A 61 11.06 2.97 -31.27
CA THR A 61 11.82 3.29 -32.47
C THR A 61 11.15 2.64 -33.66
N VAL A 62 10.90 3.43 -34.71
CA VAL A 62 10.31 2.99 -35.95
C VAL A 62 11.41 2.90 -37.01
N GLY A 63 11.47 1.77 -37.72
CA GLY A 63 12.44 1.53 -38.79
C GLY A 63 11.80 0.96 -40.04
N GLY A 64 12.58 0.86 -41.13
CA GLY A 64 12.14 0.44 -42.46
C GLY A 64 12.09 1.59 -43.48
N THR A 65 11.61 1.30 -44.68
CA THR A 65 11.44 2.35 -45.72
C THR A 65 9.98 2.78 -45.75
N THR A 66 9.71 4.06 -45.54
CA THR A 66 8.37 4.65 -45.43
C THR A 66 7.46 3.90 -44.45
N PRO A 67 7.92 3.62 -43.22
CA PRO A 67 7.16 2.82 -42.25
C PRO A 67 5.99 3.64 -41.72
N SER A 68 4.83 2.99 -41.57
CA SER A 68 3.68 3.56 -40.89
C SER A 68 3.07 2.55 -39.96
N PHE A 69 2.94 2.93 -38.68
CA PHE A 69 2.29 2.13 -37.63
C PHE A 69 1.15 2.94 -37.01
N THR A 70 -0.05 2.38 -37.06
CA THR A 70 -1.16 2.89 -36.27
C THR A 70 -1.33 1.95 -35.06
N ARG A 71 -1.25 2.54 -33.88
CA ARG A 71 -1.43 1.85 -32.61
C ARG A 71 -2.32 2.68 -31.69
N ALA A 72 -3.15 2.06 -30.91
CA ALA A 72 -3.85 2.72 -29.83
C ALA A 72 -2.84 3.10 -28.72
N ILE A 73 -3.12 4.18 -28.01
CA ILE A 73 -2.34 4.53 -26.83
C ILE A 73 -2.47 3.40 -25.82
N ASN A 74 -1.36 2.84 -25.48
CA ASN A 74 -1.24 1.66 -24.66
C ASN A 74 -1.78 1.91 -23.26
N ARG A 75 -2.63 1.05 -22.77
CA ARG A 75 -2.89 0.97 -21.35
C ARG A 75 -1.67 0.33 -20.69
N MET A 76 -0.81 1.13 -20.11
CA MET A 76 0.09 0.65 -19.07
C MET A 76 -0.74 0.57 -17.80
N GLN A 77 -1.14 -0.63 -17.42
CA GLN A 77 -1.76 -0.85 -16.14
C GLN A 77 -0.64 -1.21 -15.17
N VAL A 78 -0.22 -0.24 -14.35
CA VAL A 78 0.63 -0.53 -13.20
C VAL A 78 -0.29 -1.14 -12.16
N GLN A 79 -0.26 -2.46 -12.05
CA GLN A 79 -0.86 -3.14 -10.93
C GLN A 79 0.17 -3.08 -9.81
N ARG A 80 -0.07 -2.22 -8.83
CA ARG A 80 0.59 -2.39 -7.54
C ARG A 80 -0.02 -3.66 -6.94
N ASP A 81 0.83 -4.60 -6.56
CA ASP A 81 0.39 -5.62 -5.63
C ASP A 81 -0.19 -4.86 -4.45
N ALA A 82 -1.45 -5.12 -4.14
CA ALA A 82 -2.07 -4.51 -2.98
C ALA A 82 -1.16 -4.82 -1.79
N ALA A 83 -0.68 -3.79 -1.11
CA ALA A 83 0.19 -3.98 0.04
C ALA A 83 -0.49 -4.98 0.98
N PRO A 84 0.23 -5.94 1.56
CA PRO A 84 -0.38 -6.98 2.36
C PRO A 84 -1.14 -6.35 3.52
N ILE A 85 -2.42 -6.70 3.64
CA ILE A 85 -3.22 -6.31 4.79
C ILE A 85 -2.75 -7.14 5.98
N ARG A 86 -2.23 -6.49 7.01
CA ARG A 86 -1.89 -7.13 8.29
C ARG A 86 -2.90 -6.70 9.34
N GLN A 87 -3.33 -7.67 10.14
CA GLN A 87 -4.35 -7.44 11.15
C GLN A 87 -3.98 -8.16 12.45
N LEU A 88 -4.10 -7.45 13.55
CA LEU A 88 -4.04 -7.96 14.90
C LEU A 88 -5.39 -7.75 15.57
N ILE A 89 -5.96 -8.80 16.16
CA ILE A 89 -7.14 -8.70 17.02
C ILE A 89 -6.71 -9.17 18.40
N ASP A 90 -6.73 -8.26 19.38
CA ASP A 90 -6.44 -8.57 20.77
C ASP A 90 -7.74 -8.52 21.60
N ARG A 91 -8.01 -9.63 22.28
CA ARG A 91 -9.13 -9.78 23.21
C ARG A 91 -8.68 -9.82 24.67
N THR A 92 -7.37 -9.74 24.89
CA THR A 92 -6.76 -9.91 26.21
C THR A 92 -6.35 -8.58 26.84
N ILE A 93 -6.26 -7.50 26.04
CA ILE A 93 -5.97 -6.17 26.58
C ILE A 93 -7.01 -5.78 27.63
N ASN A 94 -6.54 -5.30 28.78
CA ASN A 94 -7.43 -4.84 29.84
C ASN A 94 -7.68 -3.34 29.74
N PRO A 95 -8.86 -2.91 29.27
CA PRO A 95 -9.18 -1.49 29.11
C PRO A 95 -9.33 -0.74 30.45
N ASN A 96 -9.44 -1.44 31.56
CA ASN A 96 -9.51 -0.86 32.90
C ASN A 96 -8.12 -0.63 33.53
N THR A 97 -7.04 -1.00 32.84
CA THR A 97 -5.68 -0.88 33.35
C THR A 97 -4.88 0.11 32.49
N LEU A 98 -4.46 1.22 33.11
CA LEU A 98 -3.60 2.21 32.47
C LEU A 98 -2.28 1.55 32.02
N ASN A 99 -1.80 1.92 30.83
CA ASN A 99 -0.61 1.38 30.18
C ASN A 99 -0.68 -0.12 29.81
N SER A 100 -1.85 -0.76 29.87
CA SER A 100 -2.05 -2.07 29.23
C SER A 100 -1.82 -1.91 27.72
N VAL A 101 -1.10 -2.84 27.09
CA VAL A 101 -0.73 -2.78 25.69
C VAL A 101 -1.17 -4.04 24.94
N THR A 102 -1.47 -3.89 23.65
CA THR A 102 -1.62 -5.04 22.75
C THR A 102 -0.24 -5.63 22.40
N PRO A 103 -0.15 -6.85 21.88
CA PRO A 103 0.99 -7.27 21.10
C PRO A 103 1.26 -6.27 19.95
N SER A 104 2.48 -6.24 19.45
CA SER A 104 2.82 -5.39 18.30
C SER A 104 2.45 -6.05 16.98
N LEU A 105 2.02 -5.24 16.02
CA LEU A 105 1.78 -5.62 14.64
C LEU A 105 2.93 -5.09 13.78
N ASP A 106 3.55 -5.95 12.97
CA ASP A 106 4.50 -5.54 11.96
C ASP A 106 3.77 -4.77 10.86
N ALA A 107 4.12 -3.49 10.70
CA ALA A 107 3.52 -2.58 9.72
C ALA A 107 4.41 -2.34 8.51
N ARG A 108 5.58 -2.98 8.43
CA ARG A 108 6.47 -2.87 7.26
C ARG A 108 5.79 -3.44 6.02
N ASP A 109 5.97 -2.78 4.91
CA ASP A 109 5.46 -3.19 3.60
C ASP A 109 3.91 -3.30 3.49
N THR A 110 3.18 -2.75 4.46
CA THR A 110 1.70 -2.79 4.46
C THR A 110 1.04 -1.52 3.90
N GLY A 111 1.83 -0.62 3.34
CA GLY A 111 1.36 0.72 3.00
C GLY A 111 1.53 1.68 4.18
N ASN A 112 0.95 2.88 4.06
CA ASN A 112 1.15 3.96 5.02
C ASN A 112 -0.10 4.26 5.86
N ARG A 113 -1.05 3.35 5.91
CA ARG A 113 -2.33 3.54 6.60
C ARG A 113 -2.51 2.53 7.71
N VAL A 114 -2.85 2.99 8.92
CA VAL A 114 -3.20 2.13 10.05
C VAL A 114 -4.57 2.53 10.59
N GLN A 115 -5.40 1.52 10.81
CA GLN A 115 -6.69 1.65 11.45
C GLN A 115 -6.64 1.02 12.84
N LEU A 116 -6.98 1.80 13.86
CA LEU A 116 -7.23 1.32 15.22
C LEU A 116 -8.74 1.21 15.43
N VAL A 117 -9.21 0.07 15.86
CA VAL A 117 -10.60 -0.19 16.17
C VAL A 117 -10.72 -0.66 17.62
N ILE A 118 -11.63 -0.09 18.34
CA ILE A 118 -11.98 -0.46 19.71
C ILE A 118 -13.46 -0.90 19.74
N ASN A 119 -13.70 -2.04 20.31
CA ASN A 119 -15.04 -2.49 20.66
C ASN A 119 -15.06 -2.85 22.14
N VAL A 120 -15.96 -2.23 22.87
CA VAL A 120 -16.21 -2.55 24.27
C VAL A 120 -17.72 -2.79 24.47
N GLY A 121 -18.03 -3.59 25.46
CA GLY A 121 -19.41 -3.79 25.88
C GLY A 121 -19.93 -2.64 26.71
N VAL A 122 -20.22 -2.90 27.97
CA VAL A 122 -20.73 -1.88 28.90
C VAL A 122 -19.58 -0.99 29.41
N ILE A 123 -19.86 0.30 29.57
CA ILE A 123 -19.01 1.25 30.28
C ILE A 123 -19.88 1.81 31.41
N THR A 124 -19.50 1.57 32.69
CA THR A 124 -20.34 2.03 33.81
C THR A 124 -19.99 3.44 34.27
N THR A 125 -18.72 3.84 34.22
CA THR A 125 -18.30 5.14 34.79
C THR A 125 -17.39 5.90 33.85
N THR A 126 -16.23 5.34 33.49
CA THR A 126 -15.22 6.03 32.66
C THR A 126 -14.94 5.25 31.40
N ALA A 127 -15.04 5.94 30.28
CA ALA A 127 -14.68 5.37 28.99
C ALA A 127 -13.16 5.25 28.87
N PRO A 128 -12.60 4.10 28.44
CA PRO A 128 -11.19 3.96 28.18
C PRO A 128 -10.83 4.72 26.90
N ALA A 129 -9.59 5.20 26.84
CA ALA A 129 -9.01 5.70 25.62
C ALA A 129 -7.73 4.93 25.27
N LEU A 130 -7.55 4.62 23.99
CA LEU A 130 -6.37 3.95 23.48
C LEU A 130 -5.59 4.89 22.57
N GLN A 131 -4.28 4.89 22.79
CA GLN A 131 -3.30 5.58 21.95
C GLN A 131 -2.69 4.55 21.00
N LEU A 132 -2.72 4.84 19.70
CA LEU A 132 -1.89 4.13 18.72
C LEU A 132 -0.43 4.60 18.89
N GLU A 133 0.48 3.65 18.96
CA GLU A 133 1.91 3.91 19.09
C GLU A 133 2.69 3.21 17.99
N GLY A 134 3.75 3.86 17.51
CA GLY A 134 4.69 3.32 16.53
C GLY A 134 6.09 3.20 17.10
N SER A 135 6.88 2.32 16.49
CA SER A 135 8.29 2.14 16.78
C SER A 135 9.06 1.82 15.49
N ASP A 136 10.26 2.38 15.38
CA ASP A 136 11.18 2.15 14.26
C ASP A 136 12.41 1.32 14.68
N ASP A 137 12.58 1.08 15.98
CA ASP A 137 13.70 0.36 16.59
C ASP A 137 13.26 -1.00 17.17
N ASN A 138 12.28 -1.63 16.53
CA ASN A 138 11.74 -2.92 16.92
C ASN A 138 11.19 -2.98 18.36
N GLY A 139 10.62 -1.86 18.84
CA GLY A 139 9.92 -1.77 20.12
C GLY A 139 10.78 -1.32 21.28
N ALA A 140 12.02 -0.88 21.05
CA ALA A 140 12.85 -0.32 22.12
C ALA A 140 12.33 1.06 22.57
N THR A 141 11.90 1.89 21.61
CA THR A 141 11.22 3.17 21.89
C THR A 141 9.88 3.25 21.18
N TRP A 142 8.92 3.96 21.79
CA TRP A 142 7.56 4.11 21.25
C TRP A 142 7.16 5.58 21.22
N TYR A 143 6.55 6.00 20.12
CA TYR A 143 6.00 7.34 19.96
C TYR A 143 4.50 7.29 19.62
N SER A 144 3.76 8.30 20.04
CA SER A 144 2.30 8.38 19.79
C SER A 144 2.02 8.72 18.34
N ILE A 145 1.04 8.03 17.76
CA ILE A 145 0.53 8.23 16.40
C ILE A 145 -0.91 8.74 16.51
N GLY A 146 -1.15 9.95 16.01
CA GLY A 146 -2.47 10.57 16.04
C GLY A 146 -2.98 10.85 17.45
N SER A 147 -4.28 11.14 17.57
CA SER A 147 -4.94 11.37 18.84
C SER A 147 -5.45 10.08 19.46
N PRO A 148 -5.58 10.00 20.81
CA PRO A 148 -6.20 8.84 21.44
C PRO A 148 -7.64 8.62 20.97
N LEU A 149 -8.00 7.37 20.78
CA LEU A 149 -9.36 6.93 20.43
C LEU A 149 -10.12 6.57 21.69
N THR A 150 -11.17 7.34 22.02
CA THR A 150 -12.03 7.05 23.18
C THR A 150 -13.13 6.06 22.80
N ALA A 151 -13.30 5.00 23.60
CA ALA A 151 -14.34 4.01 23.39
C ALA A 151 -15.73 4.60 23.70
N ALA A 152 -16.75 4.01 23.07
CA ALA A 152 -18.15 4.29 23.36
C ALA A 152 -18.86 2.99 23.79
N ALA A 153 -19.76 3.10 24.76
CA ALA A 153 -20.46 1.93 25.32
C ALA A 153 -21.26 1.20 24.22
N SER A 154 -21.20 -0.12 24.25
CA SER A 154 -21.91 -1.03 23.33
C SER A 154 -21.73 -0.65 21.85
N SER A 155 -20.57 -0.13 21.51
CA SER A 155 -20.27 0.41 20.18
C SER A 155 -18.87 0.03 19.73
N THR A 156 -18.67 0.12 18.42
CA THR A 156 -17.35 0.04 17.79
C THR A 156 -16.96 1.42 17.34
N VAL A 157 -15.84 1.92 17.81
CA VAL A 157 -15.24 3.18 17.35
C VAL A 157 -13.93 2.90 16.65
N GLN A 158 -13.57 3.75 15.70
CA GLN A 158 -12.38 3.56 14.88
C GLN A 158 -11.65 4.87 14.63
N LEU A 159 -10.34 4.78 14.51
CA LEU A 159 -9.44 5.84 14.08
C LEU A 159 -8.65 5.32 12.89
N THR A 160 -8.61 6.08 11.82
CA THR A 160 -7.70 5.80 10.69
C THR A 160 -6.65 6.89 10.64
N VAL A 161 -5.39 6.48 10.62
CA VAL A 161 -4.25 7.39 10.47
C VAL A 161 -3.51 7.04 9.19
N VAL A 162 -3.14 8.05 8.43
CA VAL A 162 -2.39 7.95 7.16
C VAL A 162 -0.97 8.47 7.34
N ASP A 163 -0.10 8.19 6.39
CA ASP A 163 1.30 8.61 6.37
C ASP A 163 2.12 8.11 7.58
N ILE A 164 1.84 6.85 7.96
CA ILE A 164 2.57 6.18 9.04
C ILE A 164 3.80 5.49 8.46
N HIS A 165 4.96 5.79 9.05
CA HIS A 165 6.24 5.21 8.66
C HIS A 165 6.82 4.24 9.70
N ALA A 166 6.06 3.91 10.75
CA ALA A 166 6.51 3.00 11.80
C ALA A 166 6.74 1.57 11.28
N SER A 167 7.82 0.94 11.72
CA SER A 167 8.12 -0.47 11.41
C SER A 167 7.16 -1.43 12.09
N ILE A 168 6.77 -1.12 13.32
CA ILE A 168 5.78 -1.85 14.10
C ILE A 168 4.84 -0.89 14.82
N VAL A 169 3.61 -1.34 15.07
CA VAL A 169 2.59 -0.55 15.76
C VAL A 169 1.92 -1.37 16.86
N ARG A 170 1.44 -0.69 17.90
CA ARG A 170 0.62 -1.27 18.98
C ARG A 170 -0.42 -0.29 19.48
N ALA A 171 -1.39 -0.75 20.25
CA ALA A 171 -2.27 0.13 21.01
C ALA A 171 -1.94 0.07 22.50
N ARG A 172 -1.98 1.23 23.17
CA ARG A 172 -1.78 1.36 24.61
C ARG A 172 -2.99 2.05 25.24
N VAL A 173 -3.43 1.56 26.38
CA VAL A 173 -4.46 2.23 27.19
C VAL A 173 -3.88 3.53 27.74
N SER A 174 -4.30 4.67 27.20
CA SER A 174 -3.87 6.01 27.60
C SER A 174 -4.77 6.62 28.67
N THR A 175 -6.02 6.17 28.75
CA THR A 175 -6.95 6.48 29.84
C THR A 175 -7.61 5.18 30.26
N ALA A 176 -7.46 4.79 31.53
CA ALA A 176 -8.09 3.60 32.05
C ALA A 176 -9.59 3.81 32.15
N GLY A 177 -10.35 2.81 31.71
CA GLY A 177 -11.79 2.76 31.92
C GLY A 177 -12.13 2.34 33.35
N VAL A 178 -13.40 2.53 33.73
CA VAL A 178 -13.93 2.02 35.01
C VAL A 178 -15.23 1.28 34.72
N GLY A 179 -15.25 0.00 35.11
CA GLY A 179 -16.42 -0.88 34.89
C GLY A 179 -16.66 -1.16 33.41
N VAL A 180 -15.60 -1.34 32.65
CA VAL A 180 -15.65 -1.68 31.24
C VAL A 180 -15.64 -3.20 31.08
N THR A 181 -16.63 -3.74 30.37
CA THR A 181 -16.59 -5.14 29.95
C THR A 181 -15.73 -5.29 28.70
N ALA A 182 -14.92 -6.35 28.67
CA ALA A 182 -14.02 -6.60 27.57
C ALA A 182 -14.76 -6.82 26.24
N GLY A 183 -14.28 -6.17 25.21
CA GLY A 183 -14.58 -6.44 23.83
C GLY A 183 -13.33 -6.92 23.12
N TYR A 184 -12.92 -6.18 22.09
CA TYR A 184 -11.64 -6.40 21.41
C TYR A 184 -11.02 -5.08 20.97
N VAL A 185 -9.73 -5.10 20.80
CA VAL A 185 -8.97 -4.07 20.07
C VAL A 185 -8.42 -4.69 18.79
N MET A 186 -8.58 -4.01 17.69
CA MET A 186 -8.04 -4.43 16.40
C MET A 186 -7.15 -3.34 15.84
N ILE A 187 -5.99 -3.74 15.37
CA ILE A 187 -5.09 -2.90 14.58
C ILE A 187 -5.01 -3.52 13.20
N LYS A 188 -5.23 -2.70 12.18
CA LYS A 188 -5.14 -3.12 10.78
C LYS A 188 -4.23 -2.17 10.04
N ALA A 189 -3.15 -2.70 9.45
CA ALA A 189 -2.26 -1.96 8.58
C ALA A 189 -2.54 -2.34 7.12
N HIS A 190 -2.71 -1.36 6.26
CA HIS A 190 -3.06 -1.55 4.85
C HIS A 190 -2.72 -0.30 4.01
N ASP A 191 -2.83 -0.45 2.71
CA ASP A 191 -2.67 0.65 1.74
C ASP A 191 -3.94 1.52 1.66
#